data_20405cc136fbba86b95ca4d92015ada9
#
_entry.id   20405cc136fbba86b95ca4d92015ada9
#
_cell.length_a   1.000
_cell.length_b   1.000
_cell.length_c   1.000
_cell.angle_alpha   90.00
_cell.angle_beta   90.00
_cell.angle_gamma   90.00
#
_symmetry.space_group_name_H-M   'P 1'
#
loop_
_entity.id
_entity.type
_entity.pdbx_description
1 polymer ?
#
loop_
_entity_poly.entity_id
_entity_poly.type
_entity_poly.pdbx_seq_one_letter_code
_entity_poly.pdbx_strand_id
1 'polypeptide(L)'
;MLRQTTRQKIGTTALTPVHFLLLYAAMLVAAAGNTALQSVMPAIGREIGISDFWVAVAYTWSAVLWVLFAPYWAEKSDRHGRKTLTLLGLTGFIVSTLLCGIMLHLGLIGAISGALTFALFAVFRAIYGTFGCATPSATQAYLAAKTRRSGRVAALSALSSSFGLGTIIGPAVAPLFVLPFVGLAGPLFAFSLIGLIVLTAVLLWLPNDRYGRKVGRGAAMSYPSIASQPTGASVLAATSPRRKRLKWNDPRIRDWIIAGVTAGHAQAATLTCVGFFVIDRLKLQPHGSEASIAIVMMAGASATLAAQWGLIPRLGLSPRSLITYGAMIAAIGLLGTTLSTDLYGITLSYGIASLGFGFTRPGFTGGASLGVPMSEQGSVAGVITSANGISYVAAPGAGMALYLVNPNLPFELSAIVLVLLALWGRRALPKL
;
A
#
# COMPACT_ATOMS: atom_id res chain seq x y z
N MET A 1 -2.14 51.64 34.13
CA MET A 1 -3.22 50.84 33.48
C MET A 1 -2.60 49.84 32.56
N LEU A 2 -2.35 48.63 33.04
CA LEU A 2 -1.76 47.52 32.30
C LEU A 2 -2.89 46.71 31.66
N ARG A 3 -3.00 46.73 30.32
CA ARG A 3 -3.88 45.84 29.58
C ARG A 3 -3.29 44.42 29.65
N GLN A 4 -3.85 43.56 30.47
CA GLN A 4 -3.67 42.11 30.42
C GLN A 4 -4.32 41.61 29.15
N THR A 5 -3.51 41.29 28.12
CA THR A 5 -3.93 40.53 26.96
C THR A 5 -4.13 39.09 27.41
N THR A 6 -5.39 38.69 27.53
CA THR A 6 -5.84 37.32 27.79
C THR A 6 -5.37 36.45 26.61
N ARG A 7 -4.21 35.79 26.77
CA ARG A 7 -3.80 34.70 25.89
C ARG A 7 -4.81 33.56 26.08
N GLN A 8 -5.79 33.48 25.18
CA GLN A 8 -6.60 32.28 25.03
C GLN A 8 -5.65 31.07 24.86
N LYS A 9 -5.52 30.27 25.88
CA LYS A 9 -4.91 28.95 25.81
C LYS A 9 -5.74 28.13 24.82
N ILE A 10 -5.32 28.07 23.56
CA ILE A 10 -5.82 27.10 22.60
C ILE A 10 -5.44 25.74 23.15
N GLY A 11 -6.40 25.06 23.76
CA GLY A 11 -6.22 23.73 24.35
C GLY A 11 -5.85 22.74 23.25
N THR A 12 -4.58 22.45 23.11
CA THR A 12 -4.10 21.28 22.40
C THR A 12 -4.45 20.07 23.25
N THR A 13 -5.66 19.53 23.09
CA THR A 13 -6.00 18.22 23.68
C THR A 13 -4.93 17.22 23.22
N ALA A 14 -4.12 16.77 24.18
CA ALA A 14 -3.14 15.72 23.91
C ALA A 14 -3.87 14.49 23.37
N LEU A 15 -3.27 13.76 22.44
CA LEU A 15 -3.83 12.51 21.95
C LEU A 15 -3.90 11.52 23.11
N THR A 16 -5.08 11.03 23.38
CA THR A 16 -5.28 9.89 24.29
C THR A 16 -4.95 8.58 23.56
N PRO A 17 -4.67 7.48 24.26
CA PRO A 17 -4.49 6.17 23.62
C PRO A 17 -5.67 5.76 22.72
N VAL A 18 -6.89 6.16 23.07
CA VAL A 18 -8.09 5.90 22.26
C VAL A 18 -8.03 6.60 20.91
N HIS A 19 -7.64 7.86 20.88
CA HIS A 19 -7.50 8.60 19.59
C HIS A 19 -6.46 7.97 18.67
N PHE A 20 -5.36 7.48 19.26
CA PHE A 20 -4.33 6.77 18.53
C PHE A 20 -4.86 5.46 17.96
N LEU A 21 -5.59 4.69 18.77
CA LEU A 21 -6.22 3.44 18.35
C LEU A 21 -7.21 3.64 17.20
N LEU A 22 -8.00 4.73 17.23
CA LEU A 22 -8.95 5.06 16.14
C LEU A 22 -8.23 5.31 14.81
N LEU A 23 -7.12 6.07 14.84
CA LEU A 23 -6.32 6.32 13.64
C LEU A 23 -5.65 5.03 13.13
N TYR A 24 -5.22 4.18 14.06
CA TYR A 24 -4.68 2.85 13.77
C TYR A 24 -5.72 1.96 13.09
N ALA A 25 -6.92 1.89 13.66
CA ALA A 25 -8.02 1.09 13.12
C ALA A 25 -8.44 1.57 11.72
N ALA A 26 -8.47 2.89 11.49
CA ALA A 26 -8.76 3.46 10.18
C ALA A 26 -7.74 3.03 9.10
N MET A 27 -6.46 3.04 9.44
CA MET A 27 -5.40 2.59 8.54
C MET A 27 -5.42 1.08 8.31
N LEU A 28 -5.62 0.33 9.39
CA LEU A 28 -5.64 -1.13 9.37
C LEU A 28 -6.79 -1.65 8.51
N VAL A 29 -8.03 -1.16 8.74
CA VAL A 29 -9.21 -1.65 8.02
C VAL A 29 -9.15 -1.31 6.53
N ALA A 30 -8.66 -0.13 6.17
CA ALA A 30 -8.50 0.24 4.77
C ALA A 30 -7.47 -0.66 4.05
N ALA A 31 -6.35 -0.97 4.72
CA ALA A 31 -5.34 -1.87 4.18
C ALA A 31 -5.85 -3.32 4.11
N ALA A 32 -6.46 -3.81 5.18
CA ALA A 32 -6.95 -5.18 5.26
C ALA A 32 -8.06 -5.46 4.22
N GLY A 33 -9.04 -4.56 4.09
CA GLY A 33 -10.09 -4.73 3.09
C GLY A 33 -9.57 -4.69 1.65
N ASN A 34 -8.58 -3.83 1.38
CA ASN A 34 -7.96 -3.79 0.06
C ASN A 34 -7.18 -5.07 -0.27
N THR A 35 -6.42 -5.61 0.67
CA THR A 35 -5.64 -6.84 0.44
C THR A 35 -6.50 -8.11 0.51
N ALA A 36 -7.59 -8.09 1.29
CA ALA A 36 -8.60 -9.15 1.27
C ALA A 36 -9.26 -9.27 -0.12
N LEU A 37 -9.66 -8.13 -0.72
CA LEU A 37 -10.17 -8.12 -2.10
C LEU A 37 -9.14 -8.72 -3.07
N GLN A 38 -7.86 -8.38 -2.92
CA GLN A 38 -6.82 -8.92 -3.80
C GLN A 38 -6.63 -10.43 -3.68
N SER A 39 -6.84 -11.00 -2.49
CA SER A 39 -6.71 -12.45 -2.30
C SER A 39 -7.85 -13.26 -2.92
N VAL A 40 -9.06 -12.69 -3.01
CA VAL A 40 -10.22 -13.38 -3.60
C VAL A 40 -10.46 -13.04 -5.09
N MET A 41 -9.92 -11.92 -5.56
CA MET A 41 -10.23 -11.42 -6.90
C MET A 41 -9.79 -12.33 -8.05
N PRO A 42 -8.64 -13.05 -8.00
CA PRO A 42 -8.29 -14.05 -9.02
C PRO A 42 -9.35 -15.13 -9.17
N ALA A 43 -9.85 -15.66 -8.05
CA ALA A 43 -10.91 -16.66 -8.03
C ALA A 43 -12.22 -16.11 -8.60
N ILE A 44 -12.65 -14.94 -8.15
CA ILE A 44 -13.88 -14.26 -8.62
C ILE A 44 -13.80 -14.01 -10.12
N GLY A 45 -12.70 -13.43 -10.61
CA GLY A 45 -12.55 -13.08 -12.03
C GLY A 45 -12.73 -14.30 -12.94
N ARG A 46 -12.13 -15.42 -12.56
CA ARG A 46 -12.23 -16.69 -13.32
C ARG A 46 -13.61 -17.34 -13.21
N GLU A 47 -14.26 -17.28 -12.05
CA GLU A 47 -15.60 -17.83 -11.84
C GLU A 47 -16.66 -17.10 -12.67
N ILE A 48 -16.55 -15.78 -12.81
CA ILE A 48 -17.45 -14.98 -13.65
C ILE A 48 -17.00 -14.90 -15.13
N GLY A 49 -15.93 -15.61 -15.50
CA GLY A 49 -15.45 -15.69 -16.89
C GLY A 49 -14.75 -14.44 -17.42
N ILE A 50 -14.16 -13.62 -16.54
CA ILE A 50 -13.39 -12.42 -16.92
C ILE A 50 -11.92 -12.79 -17.13
N SER A 51 -11.33 -12.31 -18.23
CA SER A 51 -9.90 -12.45 -18.48
C SER A 51 -9.07 -11.83 -17.35
N ASP A 52 -8.05 -12.55 -16.89
CA ASP A 52 -7.11 -12.14 -15.82
C ASP A 52 -6.49 -10.77 -16.08
N PHE A 53 -6.30 -10.40 -17.37
CA PHE A 53 -5.80 -9.10 -17.77
C PHE A 53 -6.71 -7.94 -17.29
N TRP A 54 -8.03 -8.08 -17.47
CA TRP A 54 -8.95 -7.04 -17.04
C TRP A 54 -9.00 -6.89 -15.51
N VAL A 55 -8.83 -7.99 -14.77
CA VAL A 55 -8.71 -7.95 -13.32
C VAL A 55 -7.51 -7.08 -12.91
N ALA A 56 -6.35 -7.25 -13.54
CA ALA A 56 -5.18 -6.42 -13.31
C ALA A 56 -5.40 -4.95 -13.70
N VAL A 57 -6.07 -4.69 -14.82
CA VAL A 57 -6.39 -3.33 -15.30
C VAL A 57 -7.28 -2.58 -14.30
N ALA A 58 -8.22 -3.24 -13.63
CA ALA A 58 -9.06 -2.57 -12.62
C ALA A 58 -8.24 -2.07 -11.41
N TYR A 59 -7.22 -2.80 -11.01
CA TYR A 59 -6.29 -2.32 -9.97
C TYR A 59 -5.44 -1.15 -10.46
N THR A 60 -4.91 -1.25 -11.68
CA THR A 60 -4.18 -0.15 -12.34
C THR A 60 -5.03 1.12 -12.39
N TRP A 61 -6.30 1.02 -12.82
CA TRP A 61 -7.22 2.13 -12.90
C TRP A 61 -7.41 2.83 -11.55
N SER A 62 -7.68 2.07 -10.50
CA SER A 62 -7.80 2.59 -9.13
C SER A 62 -6.49 3.24 -8.65
N ALA A 63 -5.33 2.68 -9.01
CA ALA A 63 -4.02 3.21 -8.64
C ALA A 63 -3.74 4.54 -9.36
N VAL A 64 -4.09 4.68 -10.64
CA VAL A 64 -3.99 5.95 -11.39
C VAL A 64 -4.79 7.05 -10.70
N LEU A 65 -6.05 6.78 -10.38
CA LEU A 65 -6.91 7.75 -9.69
C LEU A 65 -6.33 8.16 -8.33
N TRP A 66 -5.84 7.20 -7.58
CA TRP A 66 -5.20 7.49 -6.31
C TRP A 66 -3.97 8.41 -6.47
N VAL A 67 -3.09 8.15 -7.44
CA VAL A 67 -1.93 9.01 -7.71
C VAL A 67 -2.35 10.43 -8.06
N LEU A 68 -3.43 10.58 -8.83
CA LEU A 68 -3.95 11.89 -9.21
C LEU A 68 -4.59 12.64 -8.04
N PHE A 69 -5.38 11.94 -7.22
CA PHE A 69 -6.18 12.58 -6.18
C PHE A 69 -5.50 12.67 -4.81
N ALA A 70 -4.47 11.85 -4.51
CA ALA A 70 -3.79 11.91 -3.23
C ALA A 70 -3.16 13.28 -2.92
N PRO A 71 -2.47 13.98 -3.86
CA PRO A 71 -1.97 15.33 -3.63
C PRO A 71 -3.08 16.35 -3.39
N TYR A 72 -4.19 16.22 -4.10
CA TYR A 72 -5.35 17.10 -3.97
C TYR A 72 -5.97 17.00 -2.55
N TRP A 73 -6.22 15.78 -2.07
CA TRP A 73 -6.77 15.58 -0.73
C TRP A 73 -5.79 15.95 0.37
N ALA A 74 -4.50 15.73 0.15
CA ALA A 74 -3.48 16.15 1.10
C ALA A 74 -3.47 17.67 1.30
N GLU A 75 -3.60 18.47 0.24
CA GLU A 75 -3.75 19.93 0.33
C GLU A 75 -5.06 20.34 0.99
N LYS A 76 -6.16 19.69 0.63
CA LYS A 76 -7.49 19.96 1.21
C LYS A 76 -7.56 19.62 2.70
N SER A 77 -6.81 18.62 3.16
CA SER A 77 -6.74 18.22 4.57
C SER A 77 -6.33 19.36 5.50
N ASP A 78 -5.41 20.20 5.05
CA ASP A 78 -4.96 21.36 5.83
C ASP A 78 -6.02 22.49 5.90
N ARG A 79 -6.96 22.52 4.95
CA ARG A 79 -8.01 23.57 4.87
C ARG A 79 -9.34 23.17 5.50
N HIS A 80 -9.77 21.93 5.34
CA HIS A 80 -11.11 21.45 5.73
C HIS A 80 -11.11 20.63 7.02
N GLY A 81 -9.93 20.38 7.61
CA GLY A 81 -9.77 19.56 8.81
C GLY A 81 -9.45 18.09 8.48
N ARG A 82 -8.54 17.54 9.25
CA ARG A 82 -7.99 16.20 9.02
C ARG A 82 -8.94 15.10 9.40
N LYS A 83 -9.73 15.30 10.47
CA LYS A 83 -10.83 14.39 10.83
C LYS A 83 -11.83 14.25 9.67
N THR A 84 -12.26 15.38 9.10
CA THR A 84 -13.23 15.39 8.00
C THR A 84 -12.71 14.59 6.79
N LEU A 85 -11.42 14.75 6.45
CA LEU A 85 -10.84 14.01 5.33
C LEU A 85 -10.57 12.54 5.66
N THR A 86 -10.29 12.20 6.92
CA THR A 86 -10.25 10.79 7.37
C THR A 86 -11.62 10.13 7.20
N LEU A 87 -12.70 10.82 7.62
CA LEU A 87 -14.07 10.33 7.44
C LEU A 87 -14.43 10.19 5.95
N LEU A 88 -14.10 11.20 5.13
CA LEU A 88 -14.34 11.16 3.68
C LEU A 88 -13.67 9.93 3.03
N GLY A 89 -12.39 9.69 3.37
CA GLY A 89 -11.64 8.57 2.81
C GLY A 89 -12.18 7.21 3.27
N LEU A 90 -12.56 7.07 4.56
CA LEU A 90 -13.22 5.88 5.08
C LEU A 90 -14.58 5.65 4.42
N THR A 91 -15.39 6.70 4.23
CA THR A 91 -16.66 6.61 3.50
C THR A 91 -16.42 6.15 2.06
N GLY A 92 -15.43 6.72 1.36
CA GLY A 92 -15.05 6.29 0.02
C GLY A 92 -14.63 4.82 -0.02
N PHE A 93 -13.87 4.34 0.97
CA PHE A 93 -13.52 2.93 1.13
C PHE A 93 -14.76 2.06 1.30
N ILE A 94 -15.64 2.40 2.25
CA ILE A 94 -16.83 1.61 2.59
C ILE A 94 -17.78 1.52 1.39
N VAL A 95 -18.12 2.66 0.79
CA VAL A 95 -19.05 2.72 -0.35
C VAL A 95 -18.48 1.95 -1.54
N SER A 96 -17.20 2.17 -1.87
CA SER A 96 -16.55 1.43 -2.95
C SER A 96 -16.55 -0.08 -2.70
N THR A 97 -16.14 -0.50 -1.51
CA THR A 97 -16.01 -1.93 -1.17
C THR A 97 -17.38 -2.61 -1.15
N LEU A 98 -18.40 -1.94 -0.61
CA LEU A 98 -19.78 -2.43 -0.59
C LEU A 98 -20.35 -2.59 -2.00
N LEU A 99 -20.25 -1.54 -2.83
CA LEU A 99 -20.77 -1.56 -4.20
C LEU A 99 -20.01 -2.58 -5.07
N CYS A 100 -18.68 -2.67 -4.93
CA CYS A 100 -17.89 -3.72 -5.55
C CYS A 100 -18.37 -5.11 -5.12
N GLY A 101 -18.61 -5.31 -3.82
CA GLY A 101 -19.14 -6.58 -3.28
C GLY A 101 -20.49 -6.95 -3.88
N ILE A 102 -21.41 -5.99 -3.98
CA ILE A 102 -22.74 -6.20 -4.60
C ILE A 102 -22.58 -6.61 -6.07
N MET A 103 -21.79 -5.88 -6.85
CA MET A 103 -21.63 -6.19 -8.26
C MET A 103 -20.98 -7.56 -8.49
N LEU A 104 -19.93 -7.87 -7.74
CA LEU A 104 -19.27 -9.16 -7.84
C LEU A 104 -20.20 -10.30 -7.40
N HIS A 105 -21.00 -10.09 -6.36
CA HIS A 105 -21.99 -11.09 -5.94
C HIS A 105 -23.07 -11.33 -7.03
N LEU A 106 -23.60 -10.25 -7.62
CA LEU A 106 -24.58 -10.37 -8.72
C LEU A 106 -23.99 -11.10 -9.93
N GLY A 107 -22.70 -10.88 -10.23
CA GLY A 107 -22.00 -11.62 -11.28
C GLY A 107 -21.81 -13.11 -10.94
N LEU A 108 -21.43 -13.42 -9.70
CA LEU A 108 -21.22 -14.80 -9.24
C LEU A 108 -22.51 -15.63 -9.27
N ILE A 109 -23.65 -15.04 -8.93
CA ILE A 109 -24.96 -15.74 -9.04
C ILE A 109 -25.56 -15.70 -10.44
N GLY A 110 -24.85 -15.13 -11.43
CA GLY A 110 -25.31 -15.05 -12.83
C GLY A 110 -26.45 -14.08 -13.09
N ALA A 111 -26.77 -13.18 -12.14
CA ALA A 111 -27.85 -12.18 -12.30
C ALA A 111 -27.51 -11.10 -13.35
N ILE A 112 -26.23 -10.83 -13.56
CA ILE A 112 -25.72 -9.93 -14.60
C ILE A 112 -24.55 -10.57 -15.31
N SER A 113 -24.28 -10.17 -16.56
CA SER A 113 -23.19 -10.73 -17.35
C SER A 113 -21.83 -10.39 -16.73
N GLY A 114 -20.82 -11.25 -16.91
CA GLY A 114 -19.46 -11.03 -16.40
C GLY A 114 -18.88 -9.69 -16.88
N ALA A 115 -19.07 -9.32 -18.15
CA ALA A 115 -18.61 -8.06 -18.71
C ALA A 115 -19.23 -6.84 -17.99
N LEU A 116 -20.54 -6.87 -17.74
CA LEU A 116 -21.22 -5.80 -17.01
C LEU A 116 -20.79 -5.75 -15.54
N THR A 117 -20.68 -6.93 -14.90
CA THR A 117 -20.15 -7.04 -13.54
C THR A 117 -18.81 -6.33 -13.41
N PHE A 118 -17.90 -6.61 -14.34
CA PHE A 118 -16.56 -6.07 -14.29
C PHE A 118 -16.52 -4.56 -14.61
N ALA A 119 -17.29 -4.11 -15.58
CA ALA A 119 -17.40 -2.68 -15.89
C ALA A 119 -17.90 -1.88 -14.66
N LEU A 120 -18.94 -2.36 -14.00
CA LEU A 120 -19.49 -1.73 -12.80
C LEU A 120 -18.48 -1.83 -11.61
N PHE A 121 -17.82 -2.97 -11.46
CA PHE A 121 -16.72 -3.11 -10.48
C PHE A 121 -15.63 -2.05 -10.71
N ALA A 122 -15.17 -1.85 -11.94
CA ALA A 122 -14.16 -0.85 -12.26
C ALA A 122 -14.62 0.58 -11.94
N VAL A 123 -15.89 0.91 -12.25
CA VAL A 123 -16.51 2.20 -11.92
C VAL A 123 -16.56 2.41 -10.41
N PHE A 124 -17.07 1.45 -9.65
CA PHE A 124 -17.15 1.59 -8.20
C PHE A 124 -15.78 1.51 -7.51
N ARG A 125 -14.83 0.80 -8.09
CA ARG A 125 -13.45 0.79 -7.63
C ARG A 125 -12.77 2.15 -7.79
N ALA A 126 -13.18 2.95 -8.77
CA ALA A 126 -12.74 4.33 -8.95
C ALA A 126 -13.05 5.21 -7.73
N ILE A 127 -14.14 4.96 -7.01
CA ILE A 127 -14.51 5.67 -5.77
C ILE A 127 -13.40 5.49 -4.73
N TYR A 128 -12.89 4.27 -4.55
CA TYR A 128 -11.76 4.02 -3.65
C TYR A 128 -10.49 4.74 -4.11
N GLY A 129 -10.15 4.67 -5.38
CA GLY A 129 -9.00 5.38 -5.94
C GLY A 129 -9.06 6.88 -5.69
N THR A 130 -10.25 7.46 -5.88
CA THR A 130 -10.47 8.92 -5.77
C THR A 130 -10.54 9.40 -4.32
N PHE A 131 -11.30 8.74 -3.46
CA PHE A 131 -11.58 9.20 -2.10
C PHE A 131 -10.79 8.43 -1.04
N GLY A 132 -10.59 7.13 -1.19
CA GLY A 132 -9.90 6.29 -0.21
C GLY A 132 -8.47 6.77 0.12
N CYS A 133 -7.80 7.41 -0.83
CA CYS A 133 -6.49 8.02 -0.67
C CYS A 133 -6.47 9.17 0.36
N ALA A 134 -7.61 9.74 0.73
CA ALA A 134 -7.68 10.78 1.75
C ALA A 134 -7.40 10.23 3.16
N THR A 135 -7.79 8.99 3.48
CA THR A 135 -7.61 8.40 4.82
C THR A 135 -6.15 8.37 5.27
N PRO A 136 -5.21 7.73 4.54
CA PRO A 136 -3.82 7.67 4.98
C PRO A 136 -3.15 9.04 5.09
N SER A 137 -3.44 9.94 4.15
CA SER A 137 -2.89 11.30 4.16
C SER A 137 -3.38 12.10 5.36
N ALA A 138 -4.68 12.04 5.63
CA ALA A 138 -5.31 12.79 6.71
C ALA A 138 -4.95 12.23 8.10
N THR A 139 -4.92 10.90 8.28
CA THR A 139 -4.56 10.27 9.56
C THR A 139 -3.10 10.55 9.94
N GLN A 140 -2.18 10.49 8.98
CA GLN A 140 -0.78 10.84 9.21
C GLN A 140 -0.62 12.32 9.58
N ALA A 141 -1.28 13.22 8.83
CA ALA A 141 -1.27 14.64 9.11
C ALA A 141 -1.91 14.97 10.47
N TYR A 142 -3.00 14.29 10.85
CA TYR A 142 -3.64 14.45 12.15
C TYR A 142 -2.68 14.05 13.28
N LEU A 143 -2.07 12.89 13.17
CA LEU A 143 -1.12 12.38 14.16
C LEU A 143 0.12 13.27 14.26
N ALA A 144 0.71 13.67 13.14
CA ALA A 144 1.88 14.56 13.10
C ALA A 144 1.63 15.91 13.79
N ALA A 145 0.43 16.46 13.65
CA ALA A 145 0.08 17.74 14.26
C ALA A 145 -0.14 17.67 15.77
N LYS A 146 -0.60 16.55 16.26
CA LYS A 146 -0.93 16.34 17.69
C LYS A 146 0.23 15.73 18.49
N THR A 147 1.30 15.27 17.83
CA THR A 147 2.45 14.64 18.48
C THR A 147 3.62 15.62 18.64
N ARG A 148 4.28 15.61 19.80
CA ARG A 148 5.50 16.40 20.05
C ARG A 148 6.61 15.99 19.08
N ARG A 149 7.52 16.91 18.75
CA ARG A 149 8.61 16.66 17.78
C ARG A 149 9.44 15.41 18.13
N SER A 150 9.78 15.22 19.39
CA SER A 150 10.58 14.08 19.88
C SER A 150 9.92 12.71 19.68
N GLY A 151 8.59 12.62 19.82
CA GLY A 151 7.84 11.35 19.67
C GLY A 151 7.19 11.16 18.29
N ARG A 152 7.27 12.15 17.39
CA ARG A 152 6.52 12.16 16.14
C ARG A 152 6.92 11.04 15.19
N VAL A 153 8.23 10.77 15.06
CA VAL A 153 8.73 9.71 14.19
C VAL A 153 8.21 8.35 14.68
N ALA A 154 8.33 8.06 15.97
CA ALA A 154 7.84 6.82 16.56
C ALA A 154 6.31 6.66 16.36
N ALA A 155 5.52 7.71 16.61
CA ALA A 155 4.07 7.67 16.42
C ALA A 155 3.67 7.43 14.96
N LEU A 156 4.30 8.10 13.99
CA LEU A 156 4.04 7.91 12.58
C LEU A 156 4.51 6.54 12.08
N SER A 157 5.64 6.05 12.57
CA SER A 157 6.11 4.68 12.27
C SER A 157 5.12 3.64 12.79
N ALA A 158 4.63 3.83 14.01
CA ALA A 158 3.62 2.98 14.58
C ALA A 158 2.31 3.00 13.75
N LEU A 159 1.83 4.18 13.31
CA LEU A 159 0.66 4.29 12.43
C LEU A 159 0.89 3.57 11.08
N SER A 160 2.10 3.65 10.54
CA SER A 160 2.49 2.93 9.33
C SER A 160 2.45 1.42 9.52
N SER A 161 2.82 0.98 10.73
CA SER A 161 2.79 -0.43 11.11
C SER A 161 1.38 -1.01 11.11
N SER A 162 0.36 -0.22 11.47
CA SER A 162 -1.03 -0.68 11.41
C SER A 162 -1.49 -0.97 9.98
N PHE A 163 -1.03 -0.16 9.03
CA PHE A 163 -1.29 -0.43 7.61
C PHE A 163 -0.64 -1.74 7.17
N GLY A 164 0.63 -1.96 7.53
CA GLY A 164 1.33 -3.21 7.24
C GLY A 164 0.67 -4.43 7.89
N LEU A 165 0.22 -4.30 9.12
CA LEU A 165 -0.53 -5.36 9.80
C LEU A 165 -1.85 -5.67 9.06
N GLY A 166 -2.53 -4.65 8.53
CA GLY A 166 -3.71 -4.81 7.69
C GLY A 166 -3.45 -5.65 6.45
N THR A 167 -2.26 -5.51 5.82
CA THR A 167 -1.90 -6.30 4.63
C THR A 167 -1.73 -7.80 4.92
N ILE A 168 -1.46 -8.18 6.17
CA ILE A 168 -1.42 -9.59 6.60
C ILE A 168 -2.82 -10.05 6.99
N ILE A 169 -3.52 -9.27 7.81
CA ILE A 169 -4.84 -9.63 8.35
C ILE A 169 -5.86 -9.77 7.22
N GLY A 170 -5.82 -8.91 6.21
CA GLY A 170 -6.76 -8.94 5.09
C GLY A 170 -6.87 -10.32 4.44
N PRO A 171 -5.81 -10.82 3.81
CA PRO A 171 -5.81 -12.18 3.24
C PRO A 171 -6.05 -13.27 4.28
N ALA A 172 -5.50 -13.14 5.50
CA ALA A 172 -5.64 -14.16 6.55
C ALA A 172 -7.10 -14.42 6.95
N VAL A 173 -7.91 -13.36 7.01
CA VAL A 173 -9.31 -13.48 7.42
C VAL A 173 -10.30 -13.54 6.26
N ALA A 174 -9.88 -13.20 5.04
CA ALA A 174 -10.76 -13.20 3.87
C ALA A 174 -11.49 -14.54 3.66
N PRO A 175 -10.84 -15.71 3.73
CA PRO A 175 -11.52 -16.99 3.55
C PRO A 175 -12.61 -17.26 4.60
N LEU A 176 -12.50 -16.70 5.81
CA LEU A 176 -13.50 -16.87 6.87
C LEU A 176 -14.84 -16.20 6.55
N PHE A 177 -14.83 -15.22 5.64
CA PHE A 177 -16.01 -14.50 5.20
C PHE A 177 -16.60 -15.02 3.87
N VAL A 178 -16.01 -16.06 3.30
CA VAL A 178 -16.58 -16.77 2.15
C VAL A 178 -17.69 -17.68 2.68
N LEU A 179 -18.92 -17.14 2.75
CA LEU A 179 -20.08 -17.80 3.32
C LEU A 179 -21.03 -18.30 2.22
N PRO A 180 -21.81 -19.36 2.45
CA PRO A 180 -22.63 -19.99 1.39
C PRO A 180 -23.61 -19.03 0.69
N PHE A 181 -24.09 -17.97 1.38
CA PHE A 181 -25.08 -17.03 0.85
C PHE A 181 -24.47 -15.79 0.14
N VAL A 182 -23.19 -15.51 0.33
CA VAL A 182 -22.48 -14.37 -0.31
C VAL A 182 -21.29 -14.82 -1.17
N GLY A 183 -20.88 -16.07 -1.07
CA GLY A 183 -19.76 -16.63 -1.82
C GLY A 183 -18.46 -15.88 -1.65
N LEU A 184 -17.65 -15.84 -2.70
CA LEU A 184 -16.35 -15.15 -2.74
C LEU A 184 -16.45 -13.62 -2.53
N ALA A 185 -17.65 -13.01 -2.66
CA ALA A 185 -17.84 -11.60 -2.39
C ALA A 185 -17.94 -11.26 -0.88
N GLY A 186 -18.08 -12.27 -0.02
CA GLY A 186 -18.27 -12.12 1.42
C GLY A 186 -17.24 -11.23 2.13
N PRO A 187 -15.93 -11.35 1.85
CA PRO A 187 -14.92 -10.46 2.43
C PRO A 187 -15.19 -8.98 2.20
N LEU A 188 -15.75 -8.60 1.03
CA LEU A 188 -16.04 -7.20 0.73
C LEU A 188 -17.16 -6.67 1.63
N PHE A 189 -18.21 -7.46 1.85
CA PHE A 189 -19.30 -7.11 2.77
C PHE A 189 -18.81 -7.00 4.22
N ALA A 190 -18.01 -7.96 4.67
CA ALA A 190 -17.42 -7.97 6.01
C ALA A 190 -16.54 -6.73 6.24
N PHE A 191 -15.61 -6.42 5.33
CA PHE A 191 -14.76 -5.24 5.48
C PHE A 191 -15.50 -3.92 5.30
N SER A 192 -16.60 -3.87 4.56
CA SER A 192 -17.49 -2.71 4.51
C SER A 192 -18.17 -2.48 5.87
N LEU A 193 -18.65 -3.54 6.51
CA LEU A 193 -19.27 -3.46 7.84
C LEU A 193 -18.25 -3.07 8.92
N ILE A 194 -17.08 -3.70 8.94
CA ILE A 194 -15.98 -3.34 9.85
C ILE A 194 -15.58 -1.87 9.62
N GLY A 195 -15.46 -1.46 8.36
CA GLY A 195 -15.20 -0.07 7.98
C GLY A 195 -16.23 0.90 8.52
N LEU A 196 -17.52 0.55 8.46
CA LEU A 196 -18.62 1.36 8.99
C LEU A 196 -18.53 1.50 10.52
N ILE A 197 -18.18 0.43 11.24
CA ILE A 197 -17.94 0.46 12.69
C ILE A 197 -16.79 1.43 13.01
N VAL A 198 -15.67 1.32 12.28
CA VAL A 198 -14.52 2.21 12.47
C VAL A 198 -14.85 3.66 12.09
N LEU A 199 -15.60 3.90 11.00
CA LEU A 199 -16.07 5.21 10.61
C LEU A 199 -16.91 5.86 11.73
N THR A 200 -17.85 5.12 12.28
CA THR A 200 -18.71 5.58 13.37
C THR A 200 -17.89 5.88 14.62
N ALA A 201 -16.94 5.03 14.95
CA ALA A 201 -16.03 5.25 16.08
C ALA A 201 -15.18 6.51 15.90
N VAL A 202 -14.62 6.72 14.70
CA VAL A 202 -13.85 7.95 14.35
C VAL A 202 -14.78 9.18 14.40
N LEU A 203 -16.01 9.07 13.90
CA LEU A 203 -16.97 10.16 13.91
C LEU A 203 -17.31 10.60 15.35
N LEU A 204 -17.56 9.66 16.24
CA LEU A 204 -18.01 9.93 17.60
C LEU A 204 -16.87 10.34 18.54
N TRP A 205 -15.74 9.66 18.48
CA TRP A 205 -14.70 9.79 19.51
C TRP A 205 -13.44 10.55 19.06
N LEU A 206 -13.17 10.69 17.77
CA LEU A 206 -11.99 11.48 17.35
C LEU A 206 -12.32 12.99 17.44
N PRO A 207 -11.55 13.81 18.18
CA PRO A 207 -11.81 15.23 18.30
C PRO A 207 -11.67 15.97 16.97
N ASN A 208 -12.51 17.00 16.76
CA ASN A 208 -12.36 17.88 15.60
C ASN A 208 -11.06 18.66 15.70
N ASP A 209 -10.31 18.72 14.63
CA ASP A 209 -9.14 19.59 14.49
C ASP A 209 -9.53 20.84 13.68
N ARG A 210 -9.92 21.88 14.36
CA ARG A 210 -10.07 23.19 13.72
C ARG A 210 -8.70 23.85 13.68
N TYR A 211 -8.08 23.87 12.51
CA TYR A 211 -6.83 24.60 12.32
C TYR A 211 -7.08 25.98 11.73
N GLY A 212 -6.58 27.00 12.45
CA GLY A 212 -6.47 28.34 11.92
C GLY A 212 -5.49 28.39 10.73
N ARG A 213 -5.77 29.24 9.82
CA ARG A 213 -5.27 29.50 8.46
C ARG A 213 -3.73 29.59 8.24
N LYS A 214 -2.85 29.19 9.17
CA LYS A 214 -1.42 29.55 9.16
C LYS A 214 -0.41 28.39 9.15
N VAL A 215 -0.78 27.16 8.82
CA VAL A 215 0.20 26.07 8.79
C VAL A 215 0.22 25.39 7.42
N GLY A 216 0.79 26.09 6.45
CA GLY A 216 1.23 25.46 5.19
C GLY A 216 2.43 24.57 5.44
N ARG A 217 2.22 23.35 5.93
CA ARG A 217 3.25 22.33 6.10
C ARG A 217 2.99 21.20 5.10
N GLY A 218 4.08 20.70 4.50
CA GLY A 218 4.03 19.69 3.47
C GLY A 218 3.05 18.57 3.80
N ALA A 219 2.13 18.32 2.88
CA ALA A 219 1.16 17.26 3.00
C ALA A 219 1.85 15.91 2.96
N ALA A 220 1.50 15.04 3.90
CA ALA A 220 1.94 13.65 3.84
C ALA A 220 1.27 12.98 2.64
N MET A 221 2.04 12.71 1.61
CA MET A 221 1.56 11.95 0.46
C MET A 221 1.69 10.47 0.75
N SER A 222 0.60 9.74 0.71
CA SER A 222 0.61 8.29 0.71
C SER A 222 0.11 7.77 -0.63
N TYR A 223 0.78 6.78 -1.17
CA TYR A 223 0.39 6.13 -2.42
C TYR A 223 -0.21 4.75 -2.16
N PRO A 224 -1.15 4.33 -2.99
CA PRO A 224 -1.67 2.99 -2.92
C PRO A 224 -0.59 2.10 -3.46
N SER A 225 0.05 1.41 -2.65
CA SER A 225 0.57 0.13 -3.07
C SER A 225 -0.36 -0.94 -2.58
N ILE A 226 -0.44 -1.96 -3.35
CA ILE A 226 -0.97 -3.24 -2.98
C ILE A 226 -0.26 -3.77 -1.71
N ALA A 227 0.93 -3.26 -1.41
CA ALA A 227 1.73 -3.54 -0.22
C ALA A 227 2.34 -2.27 0.39
N SER A 228 1.74 -1.08 0.23
CA SER A 228 2.42 0.14 0.66
C SER A 228 2.15 0.50 2.09
N GLN A 229 3.15 0.24 2.86
CA GLN A 229 3.37 0.98 4.09
C GLN A 229 3.86 2.40 3.77
N PRO A 230 3.43 3.44 4.51
CA PRO A 230 4.06 4.74 4.46
C PRO A 230 5.55 4.55 4.78
N THR A 231 6.41 4.96 3.89
CA THR A 231 7.86 4.88 4.08
C THR A 231 8.33 5.95 5.06
N GLY A 232 9.51 5.79 5.63
CA GLY A 232 10.16 6.84 6.43
C GLY A 232 10.23 8.19 5.69
N ALA A 233 10.31 8.17 4.35
CA ALA A 233 10.23 9.36 3.51
C ALA A 233 8.88 10.08 3.58
N SER A 234 7.75 9.36 3.67
CA SER A 234 6.42 9.96 3.87
C SER A 234 6.33 10.66 5.22
N VAL A 235 6.94 10.07 6.26
CA VAL A 235 7.02 10.66 7.60
C VAL A 235 7.80 11.97 7.58
N LEU A 236 8.94 11.99 6.90
CA LEU A 236 9.78 13.19 6.75
C LEU A 236 9.06 14.29 5.95
N ALA A 237 8.34 13.92 4.88
CA ALA A 237 7.55 14.88 4.10
C ALA A 237 6.47 15.56 4.94
N ALA A 238 5.82 14.83 5.84
CA ALA A 238 4.79 15.38 6.74
C ALA A 238 5.36 16.38 7.76
N THR A 239 6.66 16.38 8.00
CA THR A 239 7.32 17.18 9.05
C THR A 239 8.21 18.30 8.53
N SER A 240 8.52 18.33 7.23
CA SER A 240 9.49 19.28 6.64
C SER A 240 8.83 20.54 6.07
N PRO A 241 9.50 21.71 6.15
CA PRO A 241 9.01 22.93 5.50
C PRO A 241 9.12 22.82 3.97
N ARG A 242 8.15 23.41 3.27
CA ARG A 242 8.08 23.44 1.80
C ARG A 242 9.25 24.26 1.23
N ARG A 243 10.21 23.61 0.61
CA ARG A 243 11.31 24.26 -0.14
C ARG A 243 11.51 23.59 -1.49
N LYS A 244 12.40 24.18 -2.35
CA LYS A 244 12.70 23.83 -3.75
C LYS A 244 12.35 22.38 -4.17
N ARG A 245 11.55 22.24 -5.24
CA ARG A 245 11.22 20.92 -5.80
C ARG A 245 12.46 20.30 -6.42
N LEU A 246 12.90 19.17 -5.88
CA LEU A 246 13.91 18.31 -6.51
C LEU A 246 13.32 17.71 -7.79
N LYS A 247 14.14 17.64 -8.81
CA LYS A 247 13.81 16.93 -10.04
C LYS A 247 14.17 15.45 -9.88
N TRP A 248 13.44 14.58 -10.57
CA TRP A 248 13.74 13.13 -10.62
C TRP A 248 15.18 12.83 -11.08
N ASN A 249 15.74 13.69 -11.93
CA ASN A 249 17.05 13.57 -12.51
C ASN A 249 18.16 14.26 -11.69
N ASP A 250 17.89 14.64 -10.43
CA ASP A 250 18.95 15.18 -9.56
C ASP A 250 20.01 14.09 -9.31
N PRO A 251 21.30 14.35 -9.63
CA PRO A 251 22.35 13.32 -9.54
C PRO A 251 22.51 12.69 -8.15
N ARG A 252 22.12 13.42 -7.09
CA ARG A 252 22.22 12.95 -5.70
C ARG A 252 21.22 11.84 -5.37
N ILE A 253 20.07 11.79 -6.07
CA ILE A 253 18.98 10.86 -5.77
C ILE A 253 18.62 9.95 -6.94
N ARG A 254 19.02 10.32 -8.17
CA ARG A 254 18.63 9.64 -9.41
C ARG A 254 18.83 8.12 -9.35
N ASP A 255 20.00 7.69 -8.93
CA ASP A 255 20.35 6.26 -8.95
C ASP A 255 19.55 5.47 -7.91
N TRP A 256 19.25 6.10 -6.76
CA TRP A 256 18.33 5.54 -5.78
C TRP A 256 16.91 5.42 -6.32
N ILE A 257 16.43 6.42 -7.03
CA ILE A 257 15.09 6.41 -7.64
C ILE A 257 15.00 5.34 -8.72
N ILE A 258 16.01 5.19 -9.58
CA ILE A 258 16.09 4.09 -10.56
C ILE A 258 15.96 2.74 -9.84
N ALA A 259 16.76 2.53 -8.80
CA ALA A 259 16.69 1.29 -8.02
C ALA A 259 15.30 1.04 -7.43
N GLY A 260 14.68 2.07 -6.85
CA GLY A 260 13.35 1.98 -6.26
C GLY A 260 12.25 1.68 -7.28
N VAL A 261 12.28 2.35 -8.43
CA VAL A 261 11.33 2.13 -9.53
C VAL A 261 11.48 0.73 -10.09
N THR A 262 12.71 0.28 -10.34
CA THR A 262 13.00 -1.06 -10.88
C THR A 262 12.51 -2.16 -9.94
N ALA A 263 12.89 -2.11 -8.65
CA ALA A 263 12.45 -3.07 -7.66
C ALA A 263 10.92 -3.02 -7.43
N GLY A 264 10.35 -1.80 -7.46
CA GLY A 264 8.91 -1.59 -7.31
C GLY A 264 8.09 -2.18 -8.45
N HIS A 265 8.57 -2.09 -9.70
CA HIS A 265 7.91 -2.72 -10.86
C HIS A 265 7.95 -4.25 -10.75
N ALA A 266 9.10 -4.83 -10.41
CA ALA A 266 9.23 -6.26 -10.20
C ALA A 266 8.27 -6.76 -9.11
N GLN A 267 8.20 -6.04 -7.98
CA GLN A 267 7.29 -6.37 -6.89
C GLN A 267 5.81 -6.28 -7.31
N ALA A 268 5.41 -5.19 -7.96
CA ALA A 268 4.01 -4.96 -8.32
C ALA A 268 3.53 -5.95 -9.40
N ALA A 269 4.36 -6.28 -10.39
CA ALA A 269 4.06 -7.27 -11.41
C ALA A 269 3.83 -8.65 -10.80
N THR A 270 4.77 -9.12 -9.98
CA THR A 270 4.71 -10.47 -9.38
C THR A 270 3.58 -10.58 -8.35
N LEU A 271 3.34 -9.53 -7.56
CA LEU A 271 2.23 -9.49 -6.60
C LEU A 271 0.87 -9.57 -7.28
N THR A 272 0.71 -8.94 -8.45
CA THR A 272 -0.54 -9.01 -9.22
C THR A 272 -0.77 -10.41 -9.77
N CYS A 273 0.29 -11.10 -10.21
CA CYS A 273 0.20 -12.41 -10.85
C CYS A 273 0.13 -13.59 -9.87
N VAL A 274 0.61 -13.43 -8.61
CA VAL A 274 0.80 -14.58 -7.70
C VAL A 274 -0.49 -15.34 -7.40
N GLY A 275 -1.62 -14.64 -7.26
CA GLY A 275 -2.91 -15.31 -7.00
C GLY A 275 -3.35 -16.21 -8.17
N PHE A 276 -3.21 -15.73 -9.39
CA PHE A 276 -3.48 -16.51 -10.61
C PHE A 276 -2.49 -17.66 -10.75
N PHE A 277 -1.21 -17.40 -10.45
CA PHE A 277 -0.17 -18.43 -10.47
C PHE A 277 -0.45 -19.59 -9.52
N VAL A 278 -0.97 -19.32 -8.32
CA VAL A 278 -1.38 -20.35 -7.36
C VAL A 278 -2.49 -21.22 -7.94
N ILE A 279 -3.52 -20.62 -8.54
CA ILE A 279 -4.63 -21.34 -9.15
C ILE A 279 -4.11 -22.25 -10.28
N ASP A 280 -3.32 -21.72 -11.21
CA ASP A 280 -2.86 -22.44 -12.38
C ASP A 280 -1.84 -23.52 -12.04
N ARG A 281 -0.88 -23.20 -11.18
CA ARG A 281 0.19 -24.13 -10.81
C ARG A 281 -0.33 -25.33 -10.02
N LEU A 282 -1.30 -25.09 -9.14
CA LEU A 282 -1.90 -26.16 -8.33
C LEU A 282 -3.15 -26.77 -8.98
N LYS A 283 -3.53 -26.28 -10.17
CA LYS A 283 -4.72 -26.74 -10.92
C LYS A 283 -6.00 -26.70 -10.06
N LEU A 284 -6.14 -25.62 -9.26
CA LEU A 284 -7.28 -25.46 -8.38
C LEU A 284 -8.52 -25.01 -9.15
N GLN A 285 -9.69 -25.41 -8.64
CA GLN A 285 -10.93 -24.77 -9.07
C GLN A 285 -10.96 -23.33 -8.55
N PRO A 286 -11.53 -22.38 -9.28
CA PRO A 286 -11.63 -20.98 -8.82
C PRO A 286 -12.28 -20.89 -7.44
N HIS A 287 -13.44 -21.54 -7.26
CA HIS A 287 -14.06 -21.69 -5.95
C HIS A 287 -13.23 -22.65 -5.07
N GLY A 288 -12.85 -22.21 -3.89
CA GLY A 288 -11.99 -22.96 -2.94
C GLY A 288 -10.49 -22.65 -3.07
N SER A 289 -10.07 -21.84 -4.06
CA SER A 289 -8.67 -21.45 -4.21
C SER A 289 -8.26 -20.28 -3.28
N GLU A 290 -9.23 -19.55 -2.73
CA GLU A 290 -9.04 -18.34 -1.92
C GLU A 290 -8.17 -18.58 -0.68
N ALA A 291 -8.32 -19.75 -0.03
CA ALA A 291 -7.50 -20.11 1.11
C ALA A 291 -6.02 -20.30 0.75
N SER A 292 -5.74 -20.96 -0.38
CA SER A 292 -4.38 -21.15 -0.87
C SER A 292 -3.72 -19.84 -1.28
N ILE A 293 -4.45 -18.96 -1.97
CA ILE A 293 -3.99 -17.63 -2.32
C ILE A 293 -3.70 -16.81 -1.06
N ALA A 294 -4.62 -16.86 -0.09
CA ALA A 294 -4.47 -16.16 1.19
C ALA A 294 -3.21 -16.60 1.95
N ILE A 295 -2.91 -17.89 2.00
CA ILE A 295 -1.70 -18.44 2.65
C ILE A 295 -0.43 -17.85 2.01
N VAL A 296 -0.34 -17.84 0.68
CA VAL A 296 0.84 -17.32 -0.04
C VAL A 296 0.97 -15.81 0.17
N MET A 297 -0.12 -15.05 0.07
CA MET A 297 -0.09 -13.60 0.27
C MET A 297 0.24 -13.23 1.73
N MET A 298 -0.32 -13.95 2.70
CA MET A 298 -0.03 -13.76 4.12
C MET A 298 1.42 -14.05 4.46
N ALA A 299 1.98 -15.14 3.92
CA ALA A 299 3.39 -15.48 4.08
C ALA A 299 4.30 -14.37 3.51
N GLY A 300 3.98 -13.87 2.30
CA GLY A 300 4.71 -12.77 1.68
C GLY A 300 4.66 -11.48 2.51
N ALA A 301 3.46 -11.10 2.99
CA ALA A 301 3.29 -9.91 3.82
C ALA A 301 4.02 -10.05 5.17
N SER A 302 3.95 -11.23 5.81
CA SER A 302 4.64 -11.53 7.07
C SER A 302 6.16 -11.48 6.89
N ALA A 303 6.69 -12.05 5.80
CA ALA A 303 8.11 -12.00 5.48
C ALA A 303 8.60 -10.56 5.25
N THR A 304 7.81 -9.74 4.55
CA THR A 304 8.11 -8.30 4.37
C THR A 304 8.19 -7.56 5.70
N LEU A 305 7.25 -7.79 6.62
CA LEU A 305 7.27 -7.19 7.95
C LEU A 305 8.43 -7.70 8.79
N ALA A 306 8.73 -9.00 8.74
CA ALA A 306 9.88 -9.59 9.42
C ALA A 306 11.20 -8.96 8.93
N ALA A 307 11.33 -8.68 7.62
CA ALA A 307 12.45 -7.94 7.08
C ALA A 307 12.56 -6.55 7.70
N GLN A 308 11.46 -5.79 7.69
CA GLN A 308 11.46 -4.36 8.07
C GLN A 308 11.57 -4.14 9.59
N TRP A 309 10.91 -4.94 10.39
CA TRP A 309 10.89 -4.78 11.85
C TRP A 309 11.89 -5.65 12.58
N GLY A 310 12.20 -6.81 12.00
CA GLY A 310 13.10 -7.78 12.61
C GLY A 310 14.52 -7.66 12.14
N LEU A 311 14.74 -7.85 10.84
CA LEU A 311 16.10 -8.02 10.30
C LEU A 311 16.81 -6.69 10.08
N ILE A 312 16.18 -5.70 9.46
CA ILE A 312 16.83 -4.41 9.16
C ILE A 312 17.38 -3.74 10.43
N PRO A 313 16.61 -3.59 11.53
CA PRO A 313 17.12 -2.96 12.73
C PRO A 313 18.28 -3.74 13.40
N ARG A 314 18.30 -5.08 13.25
CA ARG A 314 19.34 -5.93 13.86
C ARG A 314 20.60 -5.99 13.02
N LEU A 315 20.48 -5.97 11.70
CA LEU A 315 21.63 -6.14 10.80
C LEU A 315 22.41 -4.85 10.55
N GLY A 316 21.82 -3.68 10.80
CA GLY A 316 22.49 -2.38 10.61
C GLY A 316 23.02 -2.17 9.18
N LEU A 317 22.35 -2.75 8.16
CA LEU A 317 22.81 -2.71 6.77
C LEU A 317 22.71 -1.30 6.18
N SER A 318 23.72 -0.92 5.40
CA SER A 318 23.68 0.32 4.63
C SER A 318 22.57 0.30 3.58
N PRO A 319 22.05 1.45 3.14
CA PRO A 319 21.01 1.52 2.08
C PRO A 319 21.40 0.76 0.81
N ARG A 320 22.66 0.85 0.40
CA ARG A 320 23.20 0.11 -0.75
C ARG A 320 23.14 -1.40 -0.54
N SER A 321 23.56 -1.88 0.64
CA SER A 321 23.49 -3.30 0.98
C SER A 321 22.07 -3.82 1.01
N LEU A 322 21.12 -3.02 1.53
CA LEU A 322 19.70 -3.35 1.55
C LEU A 322 19.14 -3.56 0.13
N ILE A 323 19.49 -2.68 -0.83
CA ILE A 323 19.07 -2.86 -2.23
C ILE A 323 19.74 -4.09 -2.85
N THR A 324 21.05 -4.24 -2.67
CA THR A 324 21.81 -5.31 -3.32
C THR A 324 21.40 -6.69 -2.82
N TYR A 325 21.40 -6.88 -1.51
CA TYR A 325 20.99 -8.18 -0.93
C TYR A 325 19.50 -8.41 -1.08
N GLY A 326 18.67 -7.36 -0.90
CA GLY A 326 17.24 -7.47 -1.08
C GLY A 326 16.85 -7.90 -2.49
N ALA A 327 17.47 -7.32 -3.52
CA ALA A 327 17.23 -7.68 -4.90
C ALA A 327 17.68 -9.12 -5.20
N MET A 328 18.83 -9.58 -4.67
CA MET A 328 19.28 -10.97 -4.84
C MET A 328 18.36 -11.96 -4.15
N ILE A 329 17.95 -11.69 -2.90
CA ILE A 329 17.02 -12.54 -2.15
C ILE A 329 15.68 -12.61 -2.88
N ALA A 330 15.18 -11.47 -3.37
CA ALA A 330 13.93 -11.43 -4.13
C ALA A 330 14.03 -12.24 -5.43
N ALA A 331 15.14 -12.11 -6.17
CA ALA A 331 15.37 -12.88 -7.40
C ALA A 331 15.39 -14.39 -7.13
N ILE A 332 16.09 -14.83 -6.10
CA ILE A 332 16.14 -16.26 -5.71
C ILE A 332 14.73 -16.76 -5.35
N GLY A 333 13.97 -15.97 -4.56
CA GLY A 333 12.62 -16.34 -4.20
C GLY A 333 11.68 -16.42 -5.41
N LEU A 334 11.77 -15.48 -6.36
CA LEU A 334 10.95 -15.51 -7.58
C LEU A 334 11.29 -16.70 -8.47
N LEU A 335 12.55 -17.04 -8.65
CA LEU A 335 12.96 -18.25 -9.37
C LEU A 335 12.48 -19.51 -8.64
N GLY A 336 12.61 -19.56 -7.32
CA GLY A 336 12.05 -20.64 -6.51
C GLY A 336 10.54 -20.79 -6.70
N THR A 337 9.79 -19.68 -6.83
CA THR A 337 8.35 -19.70 -7.08
C THR A 337 8.03 -20.36 -8.41
N THR A 338 8.79 -20.08 -9.48
CA THR A 338 8.56 -20.71 -10.80
C THR A 338 8.88 -22.20 -10.82
N LEU A 339 9.82 -22.66 -9.99
CA LEU A 339 10.20 -24.05 -9.88
C LEU A 339 9.30 -24.87 -8.94
N SER A 340 8.54 -24.20 -8.10
CA SER A 340 7.66 -24.86 -7.13
C SER A 340 6.44 -25.48 -7.79
N THR A 341 6.07 -26.69 -7.33
CA THR A 341 4.95 -27.47 -7.87
C THR A 341 3.82 -27.69 -6.87
N ASP A 342 4.03 -27.31 -5.61
CA ASP A 342 3.07 -27.45 -4.52
C ASP A 342 2.90 -26.15 -3.73
N LEU A 343 1.87 -26.11 -2.88
CA LEU A 343 1.53 -24.91 -2.10
C LEU A 343 2.65 -24.51 -1.14
N TYR A 344 3.34 -25.45 -0.52
CA TYR A 344 4.38 -25.15 0.47
C TYR A 344 5.60 -24.53 -0.20
N GLY A 345 6.02 -25.09 -1.34
CA GLY A 345 7.11 -24.56 -2.15
C GLY A 345 6.81 -23.13 -2.65
N ILE A 346 5.61 -22.91 -3.20
CA ILE A 346 5.18 -21.56 -3.63
C ILE A 346 5.17 -20.59 -2.44
N THR A 347 4.61 -21.00 -1.32
CA THR A 347 4.50 -20.16 -0.10
C THR A 347 5.87 -19.76 0.43
N LEU A 348 6.79 -20.73 0.55
CA LEU A 348 8.14 -20.48 1.02
C LEU A 348 8.91 -19.59 0.06
N SER A 349 8.91 -19.92 -1.23
CA SER A 349 9.66 -19.21 -2.25
C SER A 349 9.16 -17.77 -2.43
N TYR A 350 7.84 -17.56 -2.47
CA TYR A 350 7.25 -16.24 -2.54
C TYR A 350 7.45 -15.44 -1.24
N GLY A 351 7.48 -16.11 -0.09
CA GLY A 351 7.88 -15.54 1.18
C GLY A 351 9.33 -15.02 1.14
N ILE A 352 10.26 -15.79 0.60
CA ILE A 352 11.66 -15.38 0.39
C ILE A 352 11.73 -14.17 -0.57
N ALA A 353 10.99 -14.20 -1.68
CA ALA A 353 10.92 -13.07 -2.59
C ALA A 353 10.42 -11.80 -1.89
N SER A 354 9.36 -11.92 -1.10
CA SER A 354 8.75 -10.82 -0.36
C SER A 354 9.66 -10.27 0.74
N LEU A 355 10.45 -11.13 1.39
CA LEU A 355 11.50 -10.72 2.34
C LEU A 355 12.55 -9.85 1.65
N GLY A 356 12.99 -10.23 0.44
CA GLY A 356 13.90 -9.45 -0.38
C GLY A 356 13.32 -8.07 -0.75
N PHE A 357 12.07 -8.03 -1.18
CA PHE A 357 11.37 -6.76 -1.44
C PHE A 357 11.22 -5.91 -0.17
N GLY A 358 11.07 -6.55 0.99
CA GLY A 358 11.09 -5.89 2.30
C GLY A 358 12.37 -5.12 2.59
N PHE A 359 13.51 -5.52 2.03
CA PHE A 359 14.80 -4.81 2.12
C PHE A 359 14.95 -3.70 1.08
N THR A 360 14.56 -3.94 -0.17
CA THR A 360 14.82 -3.00 -1.28
C THR A 360 14.16 -1.65 -1.04
N ARG A 361 12.93 -1.64 -0.53
CA ARG A 361 12.15 -0.43 -0.33
C ARG A 361 12.75 0.53 0.72
N PRO A 362 13.06 0.11 1.96
CA PRO A 362 13.80 0.96 2.90
C PRO A 362 15.19 1.35 2.39
N GLY A 363 15.84 0.48 1.62
CA GLY A 363 17.13 0.76 1.01
C GLY A 363 17.11 1.98 0.10
N PHE A 364 16.20 2.02 -0.89
CA PHE A 364 16.13 3.17 -1.81
C PHE A 364 15.60 4.43 -1.14
N THR A 365 14.61 4.30 -0.24
CA THR A 365 14.04 5.46 0.46
C THR A 365 15.06 6.08 1.41
N GLY A 366 15.80 5.25 2.14
CA GLY A 366 16.87 5.69 3.03
C GLY A 366 18.05 6.30 2.26
N GLY A 367 18.49 5.64 1.19
CA GLY A 367 19.58 6.15 0.37
C GLY A 367 19.27 7.49 -0.30
N ALA A 368 18.09 7.63 -0.90
CA ALA A 368 17.66 8.90 -1.49
C ALA A 368 17.52 10.02 -0.43
N SER A 369 17.02 9.68 0.77
CA SER A 369 16.89 10.63 1.88
C SER A 369 18.26 11.09 2.39
N LEU A 370 19.21 10.19 2.57
CA LEU A 370 20.58 10.53 3.01
C LEU A 370 21.38 11.32 1.96
N GLY A 371 21.03 11.21 0.69
CA GLY A 371 21.66 11.93 -0.41
C GLY A 371 21.40 13.45 -0.42
N VAL A 372 20.48 13.96 0.41
CA VAL A 372 20.07 15.39 0.43
C VAL A 372 20.07 15.96 1.85
N PRO A 373 20.32 17.29 2.00
CA PRO A 373 20.29 17.94 3.30
C PRO A 373 18.87 17.98 3.89
N MET A 374 18.78 18.20 5.22
CA MET A 374 17.50 18.29 5.95
C MET A 374 16.51 19.31 5.37
N SER A 375 17.00 20.37 4.75
CA SER A 375 16.16 21.39 4.11
C SER A 375 15.41 20.91 2.85
N GLU A 376 15.85 19.81 2.24
CA GLU A 376 15.28 19.23 1.01
C GLU A 376 14.51 17.93 1.26
N GLN A 377 14.44 17.44 2.50
CA GLN A 377 13.81 16.18 2.85
C GLN A 377 12.34 16.08 2.41
N GLY A 378 11.58 17.19 2.51
CA GLY A 378 10.20 17.21 2.01
C GLY A 378 10.10 17.03 0.51
N SER A 379 11.08 17.55 -0.24
CA SER A 379 11.12 17.44 -1.71
C SER A 379 11.50 16.03 -2.16
N VAL A 380 12.54 15.45 -1.56
CA VAL A 380 12.96 14.07 -1.90
C VAL A 380 11.87 13.05 -1.54
N ALA A 381 11.18 13.26 -0.42
CA ALA A 381 10.05 12.42 -0.03
C ALA A 381 8.93 12.44 -1.08
N GLY A 382 8.64 13.60 -1.67
CA GLY A 382 7.70 13.72 -2.80
C GLY A 382 8.14 12.91 -4.02
N VAL A 383 9.43 12.97 -4.39
CA VAL A 383 9.99 12.19 -5.51
C VAL A 383 9.92 10.69 -5.23
N ILE A 384 10.33 10.25 -4.04
CA ILE A 384 10.26 8.83 -3.62
C ILE A 384 8.82 8.32 -3.70
N THR A 385 7.89 9.14 -3.24
CA THR A 385 6.48 8.79 -3.22
C THR A 385 5.94 8.64 -4.64
N SER A 386 6.28 9.55 -5.55
CA SER A 386 5.92 9.43 -6.96
C SER A 386 6.55 8.21 -7.63
N ALA A 387 7.81 7.89 -7.32
CA ALA A 387 8.50 6.70 -7.80
C ALA A 387 7.78 5.41 -7.40
N ASN A 388 7.34 5.32 -6.15
CA ASN A 388 6.51 4.20 -5.68
C ASN A 388 5.19 4.10 -6.46
N GLY A 389 4.50 5.24 -6.68
CA GLY A 389 3.21 5.27 -7.38
C GLY A 389 3.29 4.76 -8.81
N ILE A 390 4.31 5.18 -9.57
CA ILE A 390 4.50 4.77 -10.97
C ILE A 390 4.61 3.26 -11.11
N SER A 391 5.29 2.58 -10.17
CA SER A 391 5.44 1.13 -10.20
C SER A 391 4.09 0.40 -10.15
N TYR A 392 3.12 0.95 -9.44
CA TYR A 392 1.79 0.33 -9.32
C TYR A 392 0.80 0.77 -10.41
N VAL A 393 1.16 1.72 -11.24
CA VAL A 393 0.36 2.10 -12.42
C VAL A 393 0.67 1.20 -13.61
N ALA A 394 1.94 0.98 -13.92
CA ALA A 394 2.33 0.25 -15.13
C ALA A 394 2.50 -1.26 -14.92
N ALA A 395 3.11 -1.65 -13.80
CA ALA A 395 3.54 -3.03 -13.59
C ALA A 395 2.41 -4.08 -13.47
N PRO A 396 1.23 -3.80 -12.87
CA PRO A 396 0.15 -4.80 -12.84
C PRO A 396 -0.30 -5.23 -14.24
N GLY A 397 -0.58 -4.27 -15.11
CA GLY A 397 -0.99 -4.58 -16.50
C GLY A 397 0.11 -5.25 -17.31
N ALA A 398 1.35 -4.75 -17.21
CA ALA A 398 2.50 -5.35 -17.91
C ALA A 398 2.79 -6.77 -17.39
N GLY A 399 2.77 -6.97 -16.07
CA GLY A 399 2.96 -8.29 -15.47
C GLY A 399 1.92 -9.29 -15.93
N MET A 400 0.65 -8.89 -15.97
CA MET A 400 -0.43 -9.77 -16.44
C MET A 400 -0.35 -10.04 -17.94
N ALA A 401 0.06 -9.07 -18.76
CA ALA A 401 0.29 -9.31 -20.19
C ALA A 401 1.38 -10.36 -20.40
N LEU A 402 2.47 -10.33 -19.64
CA LEU A 402 3.51 -11.36 -19.66
C LEU A 402 2.96 -12.71 -19.15
N TYR A 403 2.14 -12.68 -18.10
CA TYR A 403 1.54 -13.87 -17.52
C TYR A 403 0.67 -14.65 -18.52
N LEU A 404 -0.09 -13.94 -19.34
CA LEU A 404 -0.93 -14.56 -20.39
C LEU A 404 -0.12 -15.21 -21.52
N VAL A 405 1.13 -14.77 -21.73
CA VAL A 405 2.05 -15.45 -22.66
C VAL A 405 2.61 -16.74 -22.03
N ASN A 406 3.10 -16.62 -20.81
CA ASN A 406 3.54 -17.76 -20.00
C ASN A 406 3.47 -17.37 -18.51
N PRO A 407 2.83 -18.21 -17.66
CA PRO A 407 2.67 -17.93 -16.23
C PRO A 407 3.97 -17.68 -15.46
N ASN A 408 5.10 -18.22 -15.93
CA ASN A 408 6.40 -18.01 -15.30
C ASN A 408 7.06 -16.68 -15.66
N LEU A 409 6.78 -16.12 -16.85
CA LEU A 409 7.50 -14.95 -17.39
C LEU A 409 7.54 -13.73 -16.44
N PRO A 410 6.44 -13.32 -15.78
CA PRO A 410 6.50 -12.17 -14.89
C PRO A 410 7.48 -12.37 -13.72
N PHE A 411 7.61 -13.60 -13.23
CA PHE A 411 8.52 -13.96 -12.14
C PHE A 411 9.97 -14.06 -12.63
N GLU A 412 10.20 -14.74 -13.75
CA GLU A 412 11.54 -14.94 -14.35
C GLU A 412 12.15 -13.62 -14.80
N LEU A 413 11.41 -12.80 -15.55
CA LEU A 413 11.89 -11.51 -16.01
C LEU A 413 12.13 -10.56 -14.83
N SER A 414 11.25 -10.58 -13.81
CA SER A 414 11.48 -9.82 -12.58
C SER A 414 12.74 -10.28 -11.86
N ALA A 415 13.00 -11.59 -11.80
CA ALA A 415 14.21 -12.12 -11.18
C ALA A 415 15.47 -11.66 -11.95
N ILE A 416 15.47 -11.74 -13.28
CA ILE A 416 16.59 -11.26 -14.13
C ILE A 416 16.84 -9.78 -13.88
N VAL A 417 15.79 -8.95 -13.91
CA VAL A 417 15.89 -7.50 -13.67
C VAL A 417 16.44 -7.21 -12.26
N LEU A 418 16.05 -7.99 -11.24
CA LEU A 418 16.54 -7.83 -9.88
C LEU A 418 18.01 -8.25 -9.73
N VAL A 419 18.46 -9.30 -10.41
CA VAL A 419 19.88 -9.67 -10.47
C VAL A 419 20.69 -8.54 -11.13
N LEU A 420 20.23 -8.02 -12.26
CA LEU A 420 20.88 -6.88 -12.93
C LEU A 420 20.90 -5.65 -12.03
N LEU A 421 19.80 -5.37 -11.30
CA LEU A 421 19.73 -4.31 -10.32
C LEU A 421 20.75 -4.50 -9.18
N ALA A 422 20.92 -5.71 -8.68
CA ALA A 422 21.88 -6.02 -7.62
C ALA A 422 23.34 -5.80 -8.11
N LEU A 423 23.66 -6.25 -9.32
CA LEU A 423 24.98 -6.06 -9.93
C LEU A 423 25.26 -4.58 -10.22
N TRP A 424 24.30 -3.87 -10.81
CA TRP A 424 24.38 -2.45 -11.08
C TRP A 424 24.49 -1.65 -9.78
N GLY A 425 23.67 -1.95 -8.78
CA GLY A 425 23.63 -1.25 -7.48
C GLY A 425 24.96 -1.35 -6.72
N ARG A 426 25.68 -2.47 -6.88
CA ARG A 426 27.05 -2.64 -6.34
C ARG A 426 28.06 -1.63 -6.92
N ARG A 427 27.83 -1.08 -8.11
CA ARG A 427 28.73 -0.16 -8.79
C ARG A 427 28.24 1.28 -8.71
N ALA A 428 26.96 1.49 -8.98
CA ALA A 428 26.37 2.81 -9.16
C ALA A 428 25.90 3.48 -7.86
N LEU A 429 25.42 2.71 -6.88
CA LEU A 429 24.91 3.31 -5.63
C LEU A 429 26.05 3.77 -4.71
N PRO A 430 25.96 4.98 -4.13
CA PRO A 430 26.97 5.50 -3.21
C PRO A 430 27.10 4.61 -1.94
N LYS A 431 28.30 4.54 -1.38
CA LYS A 431 28.55 3.99 -0.05
C LYS A 431 28.22 5.11 0.95
N LEU A 432 26.98 5.10 1.47
CA LEU A 432 26.52 6.02 2.52
C LEU A 432 26.65 5.38 3.88
#